data_f6d40ad099c07ce34591154d30adf172
#
_entry.id   f6d40ad099c07ce34591154d30adf172
#
_cell.length_a   1.000
_cell.length_b   1.000
_cell.length_c   1.000
_cell.angle_alpha   90.00
_cell.angle_beta   90.00
_cell.angle_gamma   90.00
#
_symmetry.space_group_name_H-M   'P 1'
#
loop_
_entity.id
_entity.type
_entity.pdbx_description
1 polymer ?
#
loop_
_entity_poly.entity_id
_entity_poly.type
_entity_poly.pdbx_seq_one_letter_code
_entity_poly.pdbx_strand_id
1 'polypeptide(L)'
;MTHPARVVQIAANEVGYTEYPPGSNSTKYGEWYGMNHVPWCAIFVSYCLEQAGICLAIRTPKGFAYCPDGVRWFQYNTRWHSQPQVGDVVFYSWRGDGIADHVGIVESVNPDSSIISIEGNTAIDNDSNGGEVMRRRRDPWSFLGFGRPYIIAESVPTPPISQPQKEPEKQPEKAPTNSQQQPNQGTQTTPEYHTRLVNQLLGKEKVN
;
A
#
# COMPACT_ATOMS: atom_id res chain seq x y z
N MET A 1 1.32 -4.53 16.60
CA MET A 1 1.04 -5.40 15.44
C MET A 1 1.60 -4.69 14.23
N THR A 2 2.36 -5.37 13.35
CA THR A 2 2.91 -4.79 12.11
C THR A 2 1.78 -4.53 11.12
N HIS A 3 1.99 -3.61 10.16
CA HIS A 3 1.00 -3.29 9.13
C HIS A 3 0.53 -4.55 8.35
N PRO A 4 1.41 -5.46 7.88
CA PRO A 4 0.99 -6.69 7.21
C PRO A 4 0.06 -7.55 8.05
N ALA A 5 0.44 -7.83 9.30
CA ALA A 5 -0.37 -8.66 10.19
C ALA A 5 -1.74 -8.03 10.50
N ARG A 6 -1.81 -6.69 10.55
CA ARG A 6 -3.06 -5.97 10.78
C ARG A 6 -4.01 -6.08 9.58
N VAL A 7 -3.50 -5.90 8.36
CA VAL A 7 -4.30 -6.05 7.12
C VAL A 7 -4.89 -7.45 7.04
N VAL A 8 -4.05 -8.48 7.25
CA VAL A 8 -4.48 -9.89 7.24
C VAL A 8 -5.53 -10.15 8.31
N GLN A 9 -5.33 -9.67 9.54
CA GLN A 9 -6.31 -9.85 10.62
C GLN A 9 -7.67 -9.21 10.28
N ILE A 10 -7.68 -8.01 9.69
CA ILE A 10 -8.92 -7.33 9.28
C ILE A 10 -9.62 -8.14 8.19
N ALA A 11 -8.89 -8.56 7.15
CA ALA A 11 -9.46 -9.38 6.09
C ALA A 11 -9.99 -10.73 6.60
N ALA A 12 -9.26 -11.37 7.55
CA ALA A 12 -9.66 -12.64 8.16
C ALA A 12 -10.96 -12.54 8.95
N ASN A 13 -11.22 -11.40 9.59
CA ASN A 13 -12.46 -11.17 10.34
C ASN A 13 -13.68 -11.02 9.42
N GLU A 14 -13.46 -10.77 8.14
CA GLU A 14 -14.52 -10.62 7.15
C GLU A 14 -14.90 -11.94 6.45
N VAL A 15 -14.13 -13.02 6.65
CA VAL A 15 -14.38 -14.32 6.01
C VAL A 15 -15.76 -14.85 6.39
N GLY A 16 -16.53 -15.26 5.37
CA GLY A 16 -17.93 -15.69 5.50
C GLY A 16 -18.94 -14.56 5.31
N TYR A 17 -18.49 -13.31 5.10
CA TYR A 17 -19.42 -12.25 4.70
C TYR A 17 -19.92 -12.51 3.28
N THR A 18 -21.23 -12.33 3.06
CA THR A 18 -21.89 -12.48 1.75
C THR A 18 -22.62 -11.23 1.35
N GLU A 19 -22.70 -10.97 0.06
CA GLU A 19 -23.57 -9.93 -0.47
C GLU A 19 -25.04 -10.23 -0.24
N TYR A 20 -25.86 -9.20 -0.17
CA TYR A 20 -27.29 -9.39 -0.01
C TYR A 20 -28.10 -8.34 -0.80
N PRO A 21 -29.12 -8.76 -1.59
CA PRO A 21 -29.47 -10.15 -1.94
C PRO A 21 -28.37 -10.89 -2.72
N PRO A 22 -28.37 -12.24 -2.74
CA PRO A 22 -27.40 -13.00 -3.55
C PRO A 22 -27.42 -12.58 -5.01
N GLY A 23 -26.24 -12.41 -5.62
CA GLY A 23 -26.07 -11.97 -7.02
C GLY A 23 -26.26 -10.47 -7.24
N SER A 24 -26.46 -9.69 -6.19
CA SER A 24 -26.73 -8.24 -6.30
C SER A 24 -25.50 -7.36 -6.34
N ASN A 25 -24.34 -7.85 -5.92
CA ASN A 25 -23.15 -7.07 -5.62
C ASN A 25 -23.41 -5.93 -4.61
N SER A 26 -24.45 -6.06 -3.78
CA SER A 26 -24.77 -5.10 -2.72
C SER A 26 -24.06 -5.49 -1.43
N THR A 27 -23.15 -4.65 -0.95
CA THR A 27 -22.27 -4.95 0.19
C THR A 27 -22.01 -3.73 1.05
N LYS A 28 -21.68 -3.96 2.33
CA LYS A 28 -21.19 -2.88 3.22
C LYS A 28 -19.91 -2.22 2.68
N TYR A 29 -19.09 -2.94 1.91
CA TYR A 29 -17.88 -2.41 1.28
C TYR A 29 -18.23 -1.43 0.16
N GLY A 30 -19.21 -1.79 -0.69
CA GLY A 30 -19.72 -0.92 -1.74
C GLY A 30 -20.39 0.34 -1.18
N GLU A 31 -21.17 0.22 -0.11
CA GLU A 31 -21.75 1.35 0.62
C GLU A 31 -20.66 2.27 1.19
N TRP A 32 -19.67 1.69 1.89
CA TRP A 32 -18.54 2.44 2.41
C TRP A 32 -17.77 3.17 1.31
N TYR A 33 -17.48 2.49 0.19
CA TYR A 33 -16.73 3.08 -0.93
C TYR A 33 -17.52 4.17 -1.64
N GLY A 34 -18.84 4.06 -1.66
CA GLY A 34 -19.77 4.91 -2.42
C GLY A 34 -20.04 4.38 -3.83
N MET A 35 -19.81 3.08 -4.06
CA MET A 35 -20.06 2.40 -5.33
C MET A 35 -20.55 0.99 -5.06
N ASN A 36 -21.88 0.80 -5.04
CA ASN A 36 -22.52 -0.47 -4.79
C ASN A 36 -23.05 -1.09 -6.10
N HIS A 37 -23.47 -2.35 -6.07
CA HIS A 37 -23.99 -3.10 -7.22
C HIS A 37 -22.98 -3.29 -8.37
N VAL A 38 -21.69 -3.36 -8.06
CA VAL A 38 -20.58 -3.62 -8.97
C VAL A 38 -19.69 -4.74 -8.41
N PRO A 39 -18.86 -5.42 -9.23
CA PRO A 39 -17.86 -6.35 -8.69
C PRO A 39 -17.00 -5.68 -7.62
N TRP A 40 -16.88 -6.30 -6.44
CA TRP A 40 -16.39 -5.63 -5.25
C TRP A 40 -15.09 -6.21 -4.67
N CYS A 41 -14.38 -7.07 -5.40
CA CYS A 41 -13.10 -7.61 -4.94
C CYS A 41 -12.06 -6.51 -4.62
N ALA A 42 -11.91 -5.52 -5.50
CA ALA A 42 -10.99 -4.41 -5.32
C ALA A 42 -11.47 -3.44 -4.22
N ILE A 43 -12.77 -3.26 -4.09
CA ILE A 43 -13.39 -2.43 -3.03
C ILE A 43 -13.16 -3.08 -1.65
N PHE A 44 -13.28 -4.42 -1.55
CA PHE A 44 -12.98 -5.18 -0.34
C PHE A 44 -11.52 -5.00 0.10
N VAL A 45 -10.56 -5.14 -0.83
CA VAL A 45 -9.14 -4.91 -0.54
C VAL A 45 -8.89 -3.48 -0.07
N SER A 46 -9.48 -2.49 -0.76
CA SER A 46 -9.39 -1.08 -0.38
C SER A 46 -9.93 -0.83 1.03
N TYR A 47 -11.06 -1.44 1.37
CA TYR A 47 -11.64 -1.37 2.71
C TYR A 47 -10.68 -1.94 3.77
N CYS A 48 -10.15 -3.13 3.56
CA CYS A 48 -9.23 -3.77 4.50
C CYS A 48 -7.95 -2.95 4.73
N LEU A 49 -7.40 -2.37 3.68
CA LEU A 49 -6.23 -1.50 3.76
C LEU A 49 -6.53 -0.23 4.57
N GLU A 50 -7.65 0.42 4.31
CA GLU A 50 -8.04 1.64 5.02
C GLU A 50 -8.29 1.36 6.52
N GLN A 51 -8.99 0.26 6.85
CA GLN A 51 -9.19 -0.16 8.24
C GLN A 51 -7.87 -0.51 8.95
N ALA A 52 -6.85 -0.91 8.20
CA ALA A 52 -5.50 -1.11 8.72
C ALA A 52 -4.71 0.19 8.91
N GLY A 53 -5.26 1.33 8.49
CA GLY A 53 -4.59 2.64 8.50
C GLY A 53 -3.64 2.84 7.31
N ILE A 54 -3.81 2.07 6.23
CA ILE A 54 -3.03 2.18 5.00
C ILE A 54 -3.91 2.86 3.94
N CYS A 55 -3.72 4.17 3.78
CA CYS A 55 -4.46 4.94 2.79
C CYS A 55 -3.71 4.93 1.46
N LEU A 56 -4.24 4.20 0.47
CA LEU A 56 -3.74 4.24 -0.90
C LEU A 56 -4.70 5.10 -1.75
N ALA A 57 -4.31 6.34 -2.03
CA ALA A 57 -5.08 7.23 -2.89
C ALA A 57 -4.93 6.80 -4.37
N ILE A 58 -5.69 5.77 -4.77
CA ILE A 58 -5.75 5.24 -6.13
C ILE A 58 -7.13 5.59 -6.71
N ARG A 59 -7.23 6.52 -7.64
CA ARG A 59 -8.50 7.06 -8.17
C ARG A 59 -9.34 7.82 -7.16
N THR A 60 -9.46 7.34 -5.92
CA THR A 60 -10.18 8.01 -4.83
C THR A 60 -9.35 7.97 -3.56
N PRO A 61 -9.64 8.81 -2.55
CA PRO A 61 -9.00 8.72 -1.24
C PRO A 61 -9.23 7.36 -0.55
N LYS A 62 -10.27 6.61 -0.94
CA LYS A 62 -10.63 5.31 -0.39
C LYS A 62 -9.94 4.12 -1.09
N GLY A 63 -9.07 4.35 -2.07
CA GLY A 63 -8.39 3.29 -2.80
C GLY A 63 -8.91 3.10 -4.22
N PHE A 64 -9.11 1.85 -4.64
CA PHE A 64 -9.50 1.47 -6.00
C PHE A 64 -10.68 0.49 -6.03
N ALA A 65 -11.46 0.57 -7.09
CA ALA A 65 -12.58 -0.32 -7.37
C ALA A 65 -12.36 -1.17 -8.63
N TYR A 66 -11.27 -0.92 -9.38
CA TYR A 66 -10.93 -1.61 -10.62
C TYR A 66 -9.51 -2.16 -10.53
N CYS A 67 -9.35 -3.48 -10.67
CA CYS A 67 -8.07 -4.17 -10.45
C CYS A 67 -6.90 -3.60 -11.28
N PRO A 68 -7.05 -3.30 -12.60
CA PRO A 68 -5.97 -2.70 -13.37
C PRO A 68 -5.50 -1.32 -12.88
N ASP A 69 -6.35 -0.55 -12.18
CA ASP A 69 -5.91 0.71 -11.57
C ASP A 69 -4.96 0.46 -10.40
N GLY A 70 -5.25 -0.56 -9.59
CA GLY A 70 -4.35 -1.02 -8.53
C GLY A 70 -2.99 -1.44 -9.09
N VAL A 71 -2.97 -2.30 -10.12
CA VAL A 71 -1.73 -2.75 -10.79
C VAL A 71 -0.90 -1.55 -11.23
N ARG A 72 -1.50 -0.63 -12.00
CA ARG A 72 -0.79 0.57 -12.49
C ARG A 72 -0.20 1.41 -11.37
N TRP A 73 -0.96 1.59 -10.29
CA TRP A 73 -0.51 2.38 -9.16
C TRP A 73 0.69 1.73 -8.45
N PHE A 74 0.65 0.43 -8.17
CA PHE A 74 1.75 -0.27 -7.53
C PHE A 74 3.00 -0.28 -8.40
N GLN A 75 2.85 -0.46 -9.72
CA GLN A 75 3.96 -0.40 -10.68
C GLN A 75 4.58 1.01 -10.73
N TYR A 76 3.76 2.04 -10.86
CA TYR A 76 4.22 3.43 -10.91
C TYR A 76 4.97 3.86 -9.65
N ASN A 77 4.53 3.39 -8.49
CA ASN A 77 5.14 3.72 -7.20
C ASN A 77 6.27 2.77 -6.78
N THR A 78 6.79 1.94 -7.68
CA THR A 78 7.88 0.97 -7.41
C THR A 78 7.58 0.02 -6.25
N ARG A 79 6.29 -0.34 -6.09
CA ARG A 79 5.77 -1.25 -5.05
C ARG A 79 5.23 -2.55 -5.64
N TRP A 80 5.60 -2.86 -6.87
CA TRP A 80 5.23 -4.08 -7.57
C TRP A 80 6.30 -5.14 -7.43
N HIS A 81 5.92 -6.36 -7.07
CA HIS A 81 6.82 -7.47 -6.79
C HIS A 81 6.39 -8.73 -7.52
N SER A 82 7.36 -9.60 -7.87
CA SER A 82 7.13 -10.93 -8.44
C SER A 82 7.02 -12.02 -7.38
N GLN A 83 7.43 -11.75 -6.13
CA GLN A 83 7.41 -12.70 -5.03
C GLN A 83 6.44 -12.22 -3.95
N PRO A 84 5.54 -13.11 -3.47
CA PRO A 84 4.57 -12.78 -2.44
C PRO A 84 5.20 -12.60 -1.06
N GLN A 85 4.62 -11.70 -0.29
CA GLN A 85 4.79 -11.61 1.16
C GLN A 85 3.43 -11.50 1.84
N VAL A 86 3.36 -11.94 3.09
CA VAL A 86 2.16 -11.80 3.91
C VAL A 86 1.74 -10.34 4.00
N GLY A 87 0.46 -10.05 3.72
CA GLY A 87 -0.11 -8.71 3.69
C GLY A 87 0.03 -7.99 2.35
N ASP A 88 0.67 -8.57 1.34
CA ASP A 88 0.66 -8.05 -0.02
C ASP A 88 -0.74 -8.15 -0.63
N VAL A 89 -1.02 -7.28 -1.57
CA VAL A 89 -2.19 -7.33 -2.46
C VAL A 89 -1.83 -8.18 -3.66
N VAL A 90 -2.42 -9.36 -3.81
CA VAL A 90 -2.21 -10.24 -4.97
C VAL A 90 -3.21 -9.89 -6.08
N PHE A 91 -2.71 -9.79 -7.31
CA PHE A 91 -3.51 -9.60 -8.51
C PHE A 91 -3.45 -10.85 -9.37
N TYR A 92 -4.60 -11.25 -9.92
CA TYR A 92 -4.77 -12.45 -10.72
C TYR A 92 -5.11 -12.11 -12.16
N SER A 93 -4.61 -12.92 -13.11
CA SER A 93 -5.01 -12.87 -14.52
C SER A 93 -5.41 -14.29 -14.94
N TRP A 94 -6.71 -14.56 -14.86
CA TRP A 94 -7.23 -15.90 -15.14
C TRP A 94 -7.06 -16.31 -16.61
N ARG A 95 -7.03 -15.32 -17.50
CA ARG A 95 -6.89 -15.55 -18.94
C ARG A 95 -5.43 -15.51 -19.43
N GLY A 96 -4.50 -15.12 -18.57
CA GLY A 96 -3.09 -14.98 -18.91
C GLY A 96 -2.80 -13.87 -19.92
N ASP A 97 -3.71 -12.91 -20.09
CA ASP A 97 -3.60 -11.78 -21.03
C ASP A 97 -2.86 -10.57 -20.43
N GLY A 98 -2.38 -10.69 -19.19
CA GLY A 98 -1.69 -9.62 -18.47
C GLY A 98 -2.61 -8.54 -17.90
N ILE A 99 -3.92 -8.73 -17.96
CA ILE A 99 -4.91 -7.84 -17.37
C ILE A 99 -5.40 -8.47 -16.06
N ALA A 100 -5.45 -7.66 -15.01
CA ALA A 100 -5.93 -8.15 -13.71
C ALA A 100 -7.45 -8.33 -13.73
N ASP A 101 -7.89 -9.58 -13.56
CA ASP A 101 -9.30 -9.96 -13.47
C ASP A 101 -9.83 -9.94 -12.04
N HIS A 102 -8.95 -10.16 -11.05
CA HIS A 102 -9.31 -10.31 -9.64
C HIS A 102 -8.19 -9.86 -8.71
N VAL A 103 -8.49 -9.72 -7.41
CA VAL A 103 -7.55 -9.25 -6.40
C VAL A 103 -7.89 -9.80 -5.02
N GLY A 104 -6.86 -10.05 -4.19
CA GLY A 104 -6.99 -10.48 -2.80
C GLY A 104 -5.85 -9.99 -1.92
N ILE A 105 -5.84 -10.44 -0.66
CA ILE A 105 -4.80 -10.16 0.34
C ILE A 105 -4.10 -11.45 0.68
N VAL A 106 -2.76 -11.50 0.58
CA VAL A 106 -1.94 -12.67 0.91
C VAL A 106 -1.97 -12.90 2.43
N GLU A 107 -2.55 -14.03 2.86
CA GLU A 107 -2.57 -14.47 4.25
C GLU A 107 -1.35 -15.32 4.61
N SER A 108 -0.93 -16.21 3.71
CA SER A 108 0.27 -17.03 3.89
C SER A 108 0.90 -17.44 2.57
N VAL A 109 2.19 -17.77 2.60
CA VAL A 109 2.96 -18.28 1.46
C VAL A 109 3.41 -19.69 1.81
N ASN A 110 3.13 -20.64 0.93
CA ASN A 110 3.47 -22.05 1.11
C ASN A 110 4.86 -22.38 0.51
N PRO A 111 5.52 -23.49 0.93
CA PRO A 111 6.82 -23.90 0.38
C PRO A 111 6.81 -24.18 -1.13
N ASP A 112 5.66 -24.56 -1.70
CA ASP A 112 5.47 -24.80 -3.13
C ASP A 112 5.17 -23.52 -3.94
N SER A 113 5.37 -22.37 -3.34
CA SER A 113 5.09 -21.06 -3.89
C SER A 113 3.60 -20.75 -4.13
N SER A 114 2.69 -21.65 -3.75
CA SER A 114 1.28 -21.30 -3.67
C SER A 114 1.02 -20.38 -2.48
N ILE A 115 -0.11 -19.70 -2.49
CA ILE A 115 -0.51 -18.82 -1.38
C ILE A 115 -1.89 -19.21 -0.86
N ILE A 116 -2.17 -18.82 0.38
CA ILE A 116 -3.54 -18.62 0.86
C ILE A 116 -3.80 -17.12 0.77
N SER A 117 -4.85 -16.74 0.09
CA SER A 117 -5.33 -15.37 0.03
C SER A 117 -6.74 -15.24 0.62
N ILE A 118 -7.06 -14.04 1.10
CA ILE A 118 -8.42 -13.67 1.50
C ILE A 118 -8.96 -12.76 0.39
N GLU A 119 -10.07 -13.18 -0.20
CA GLU A 119 -10.63 -12.57 -1.40
C GLU A 119 -12.10 -12.22 -1.16
N GLY A 120 -12.51 -11.02 -1.56
CA GLY A 120 -13.90 -10.63 -1.63
C GLY A 120 -14.48 -10.89 -3.02
N ASN A 121 -15.80 -11.03 -3.11
CA ASN A 121 -16.52 -11.25 -4.35
C ASN A 121 -16.12 -12.54 -5.09
N THR A 122 -15.87 -13.61 -4.35
CA THR A 122 -15.45 -14.92 -4.86
C THR A 122 -16.38 -16.03 -4.38
N ALA A 123 -16.38 -17.18 -5.06
CA ALA A 123 -17.00 -18.43 -4.64
C ALA A 123 -16.19 -19.62 -5.16
N ILE A 124 -16.52 -20.85 -4.72
CA ILE A 124 -15.82 -22.05 -5.17
C ILE A 124 -15.92 -22.22 -6.68
N ASP A 125 -17.07 -21.91 -7.25
CA ASP A 125 -17.37 -22.10 -8.68
C ASP A 125 -17.34 -20.79 -9.47
N ASN A 126 -17.02 -19.65 -8.83
CA ASN A 126 -16.96 -18.33 -9.46
C ASN A 126 -15.92 -17.45 -8.80
N ASP A 127 -14.72 -17.46 -9.36
CA ASP A 127 -13.56 -16.71 -8.82
C ASP A 127 -13.64 -15.20 -8.98
N SER A 128 -14.50 -14.70 -9.89
CA SER A 128 -14.51 -13.28 -10.28
C SER A 128 -15.74 -12.51 -9.81
N ASN A 129 -16.84 -13.19 -9.47
CA ASN A 129 -18.10 -12.56 -9.05
C ASN A 129 -18.96 -13.54 -8.25
N GLY A 130 -18.37 -14.11 -7.19
CA GLY A 130 -18.99 -15.18 -6.40
C GLY A 130 -19.79 -14.70 -5.19
N GLY A 131 -19.69 -13.43 -4.83
CA GLY A 131 -20.54 -12.81 -3.81
C GLY A 131 -20.14 -13.04 -2.35
N GLU A 132 -18.99 -13.69 -2.05
CA GLU A 132 -18.55 -14.03 -0.70
C GLU A 132 -17.11 -13.56 -0.42
N VAL A 133 -16.76 -13.39 0.86
CA VAL A 133 -15.38 -13.27 1.33
C VAL A 133 -14.87 -14.64 1.76
N MET A 134 -13.86 -15.16 1.08
CA MET A 134 -13.32 -16.50 1.33
C MET A 134 -11.81 -16.53 1.47
N ARG A 135 -11.31 -17.57 2.17
CA ARG A 135 -9.92 -18.03 2.04
C ARG A 135 -9.79 -18.93 0.82
N ARG A 136 -8.84 -18.61 -0.06
CA ARG A 136 -8.60 -19.37 -1.28
C ARG A 136 -7.12 -19.79 -1.34
N ARG A 137 -6.85 -21.08 -1.65
CA ARG A 137 -5.53 -21.49 -2.08
C ARG A 137 -5.36 -21.16 -3.55
N ARG A 138 -4.28 -20.49 -3.91
CA ARG A 138 -3.98 -20.06 -5.27
C ARG A 138 -2.58 -20.49 -5.69
N ASP A 139 -2.48 -20.99 -6.91
CA ASP A 139 -1.23 -21.49 -7.47
C ASP A 139 -0.52 -20.41 -8.31
N PRO A 140 0.83 -20.48 -8.44
CA PRO A 140 1.65 -19.44 -9.08
C PRO A 140 1.25 -19.06 -10.50
N TRP A 141 0.70 -20.00 -11.27
CA TRP A 141 0.30 -19.74 -12.66
C TRP A 141 -0.82 -18.69 -12.81
N SER A 142 -1.58 -18.44 -11.75
CA SER A 142 -2.66 -17.47 -11.74
C SER A 142 -2.21 -16.06 -11.36
N PHE A 143 -0.99 -15.89 -10.84
CA PHE A 143 -0.52 -14.61 -10.34
C PHE A 143 -0.07 -13.71 -11.48
N LEU A 144 -0.64 -12.50 -11.53
CA LEU A 144 -0.10 -11.41 -12.32
C LEU A 144 1.08 -10.74 -11.59
N GLY A 145 0.97 -10.61 -10.29
CA GLY A 145 2.00 -10.05 -9.40
C GLY A 145 1.43 -9.52 -8.09
N PHE A 146 2.28 -8.85 -7.31
CA PHE A 146 1.98 -8.46 -5.93
C PHE A 146 2.26 -6.98 -5.71
N GLY A 147 1.26 -6.26 -5.19
CA GLY A 147 1.40 -4.90 -4.71
C GLY A 147 1.72 -4.87 -3.22
N ARG A 148 2.82 -4.25 -2.79
CA ARG A 148 3.16 -4.09 -1.38
C ARG A 148 2.69 -2.74 -0.86
N PRO A 149 1.61 -2.70 -0.04
CA PRO A 149 0.98 -1.44 0.35
C PRO A 149 1.73 -0.69 1.46
N TYR A 150 2.68 -1.33 2.13
CA TYR A 150 3.46 -0.75 3.23
C TYR A 150 4.93 -0.63 2.85
N ILE A 151 5.62 0.35 3.43
CA ILE A 151 7.07 0.45 3.35
C ILE A 151 7.63 -0.39 4.50
N ILE A 152 8.38 -1.44 4.18
CA ILE A 152 9.26 -2.06 5.16
C ILE A 152 10.38 -1.05 5.35
N ALA A 153 10.45 -0.38 6.52
CA ALA A 153 11.66 0.31 6.90
C ALA A 153 12.76 -0.75 6.91
N GLU A 154 13.64 -0.73 5.92
CA GLU A 154 14.87 -1.51 5.99
C GLU A 154 15.49 -1.19 7.35
N SER A 155 15.80 -2.22 8.12
CA SER A 155 16.51 -2.04 9.38
C SER A 155 17.78 -1.29 9.02
N VAL A 156 17.82 0.01 9.37
CA VAL A 156 19.06 0.80 9.27
C VAL A 156 20.08 -0.03 10.01
N PRO A 157 21.17 -0.50 9.38
CA PRO A 157 22.19 -1.23 10.09
C PRO A 157 22.62 -0.35 11.23
N THR A 158 22.43 -0.84 12.47
CA THR A 158 22.84 -0.12 13.67
C THR A 158 24.34 0.18 13.49
N PRO A 159 24.75 1.44 13.47
CA PRO A 159 26.18 1.74 13.39
C PRO A 159 26.87 0.97 14.50
N PRO A 160 28.04 0.37 14.25
CA PRO A 160 28.77 -0.38 15.26
C PRO A 160 28.91 0.49 16.49
N ILE A 161 28.49 -0.03 17.65
CA ILE A 161 28.62 0.66 18.94
C ILE A 161 30.09 1.00 19.10
N SER A 162 30.43 2.29 18.94
CA SER A 162 31.75 2.78 19.18
C SER A 162 32.10 2.44 20.63
N GLN A 163 33.14 1.66 20.83
CA GLN A 163 33.68 1.40 22.18
C GLN A 163 33.98 2.75 22.83
N PRO A 164 33.77 2.91 24.16
CA PRO A 164 34.04 4.15 24.86
C PRO A 164 35.52 4.50 24.69
N GLN A 165 35.78 5.60 23.99
CA GLN A 165 37.10 6.15 23.91
C GLN A 165 37.48 6.63 25.29
N LYS A 166 38.65 6.19 25.79
CA LYS A 166 39.26 6.71 27.01
C LYS A 166 39.42 8.23 26.90
N GLU A 167 38.90 8.91 27.88
CA GLU A 167 38.99 10.36 28.07
C GLU A 167 40.45 10.80 28.09
N PRO A 168 40.89 11.76 27.27
CA PRO A 168 42.24 12.30 27.38
C PRO A 168 42.33 13.25 28.57
N GLU A 169 43.38 13.07 29.35
CA GLU A 169 43.79 13.80 30.53
C GLU A 169 43.89 15.31 30.25
N LYS A 170 43.30 16.14 31.14
CA LYS A 170 43.27 17.60 31.09
C LYS A 170 44.68 18.18 31.20
N GLN A 171 45.12 18.99 30.25
CA GLN A 171 46.16 19.99 30.42
C GLN A 171 45.57 21.39 30.65
N PRO A 172 46.26 22.25 31.44
CA PRO A 172 45.65 23.46 31.97
C PRO A 172 45.60 24.63 30.99
N GLU A 173 44.61 25.42 31.22
CA GLU A 173 44.09 26.63 30.63
C GLU A 173 45.13 27.76 30.45
N LYS A 174 45.14 28.40 29.27
CA LYS A 174 45.63 29.79 29.09
C LYS A 174 44.49 30.63 28.50
N ALA A 175 44.23 31.74 29.20
CA ALA A 175 43.16 32.69 28.99
C ALA A 175 43.37 33.62 27.77
N PRO A 176 42.40 34.51 27.44
CA PRO A 176 41.86 34.73 26.11
C PRO A 176 42.42 35.98 25.42
N THR A 177 42.33 36.01 24.09
CA THR A 177 42.39 37.27 23.33
C THR A 177 41.16 37.42 22.43
N ASN A 178 40.51 38.53 22.66
CA ASN A 178 39.36 39.10 21.96
C ASN A 178 39.73 39.55 20.55
N SER A 179 38.88 39.24 19.55
CA SER A 179 38.74 40.05 18.35
C SER A 179 37.38 39.84 17.70
N GLN A 180 36.68 40.94 17.58
CA GLN A 180 35.40 41.17 16.95
C GLN A 180 35.45 40.94 15.43
N GLN A 181 34.33 40.54 14.80
CA GLN A 181 33.62 41.24 13.74
C GLN A 181 32.63 40.31 13.04
N GLN A 182 31.45 40.61 13.14
CA GLN A 182 30.29 41.05 12.35
C GLN A 182 29.92 40.24 11.06
N PRO A 183 28.65 40.36 10.63
CA PRO A 183 27.87 39.26 10.04
C PRO A 183 27.74 39.36 8.53
N ASN A 184 27.37 38.28 7.87
CA ASN A 184 26.89 38.40 6.49
C ASN A 184 25.58 37.68 6.27
N GLN A 185 24.79 38.31 5.46
CA GLN A 185 23.39 38.17 5.13
C GLN A 185 23.07 36.92 4.31
N GLY A 186 21.96 36.33 4.57
CA GLY A 186 20.74 36.11 3.85
C GLY A 186 20.80 35.59 2.41
N THR A 187 20.14 34.42 2.20
CA THR A 187 19.42 34.18 0.95
C THR A 187 18.12 33.45 1.28
N GLN A 188 17.04 34.16 1.03
CA GLN A 188 15.67 33.66 1.01
C GLN A 188 15.49 32.83 -0.24
N THR A 189 14.92 31.62 -0.10
CA THR A 189 14.32 30.90 -1.22
C THR A 189 12.80 30.94 -1.10
N THR A 190 12.17 31.48 -2.12
CA THR A 190 10.76 31.79 -2.24
C THR A 190 9.86 30.58 -2.49
N PRO A 191 8.56 30.65 -2.12
CA PRO A 191 7.59 29.53 -2.18
C PRO A 191 6.88 29.34 -3.54
N GLU A 192 7.45 29.69 -4.66
CA GLU A 192 6.75 29.65 -5.95
C GLU A 192 6.66 28.27 -6.62
N TYR A 193 7.46 27.30 -6.19
CA TYR A 193 7.52 25.99 -6.86
C TYR A 193 6.34 25.06 -6.51
N HIS A 194 5.76 25.22 -5.34
CA HIS A 194 4.64 24.36 -4.90
C HIS A 194 3.30 24.73 -5.54
N THR A 195 3.09 25.99 -5.89
CA THR A 195 1.79 26.45 -6.42
C THR A 195 1.57 26.01 -7.87
N ARG A 196 2.62 25.81 -8.64
CA ARG A 196 2.55 25.44 -10.07
C ARG A 196 2.13 23.98 -10.27
N LEU A 197 2.60 23.07 -9.39
CA LEU A 197 2.26 21.63 -9.47
C LEU A 197 0.79 21.36 -9.12
N VAL A 198 0.23 22.10 -8.17
CA VAL A 198 -1.15 21.93 -7.72
C VAL A 198 -2.15 22.38 -8.78
N ASN A 199 -1.84 23.43 -9.52
CA ASN A 199 -2.73 23.94 -10.58
C ASN A 199 -2.77 23.03 -11.82
N GLN A 200 -1.68 22.34 -12.13
CA GLN A 200 -1.62 21.39 -13.24
C GLN A 200 -2.40 20.10 -12.94
N LEU A 201 -2.50 19.70 -11.66
CA LEU A 201 -3.27 18.53 -11.22
C LEU A 201 -4.78 18.80 -11.14
N LEU A 202 -5.20 20.07 -11.02
CA LEU A 202 -6.60 20.44 -10.89
C LEU A 202 -7.29 20.85 -12.21
N GLY A 203 -6.59 20.78 -13.35
CA GLY A 203 -7.19 20.99 -14.68
C GLY A 203 -7.79 22.39 -14.89
N LYS A 204 -7.26 23.44 -14.24
CA LYS A 204 -7.82 24.79 -14.28
C LYS A 204 -7.12 25.77 -15.26
N GLU A 205 -6.24 25.29 -16.10
CA GLU A 205 -5.71 26.12 -17.19
C GLU A 205 -6.42 25.77 -18.50
N LYS A 206 -7.30 26.65 -18.93
CA LYS A 206 -7.81 26.67 -20.31
C LYS A 206 -6.68 27.15 -21.19
N VAL A 207 -6.31 26.32 -22.16
CA VAL A 207 -5.41 26.74 -23.25
C VAL A 207 -6.23 27.65 -24.19
N ASN A 208 -5.80 28.86 -24.35
CA ASN A 208 -6.15 29.71 -25.50
C ASN A 208 -5.22 29.37 -26.66
#